data_5142e5310e3ba79e5eeadf60192a3a84
#
_entry.id   5142e5310e3ba79e5eeadf60192a3a84
#
_cell.length_a   1.000
_cell.length_b   1.000
_cell.length_c   1.000
_cell.angle_alpha   90.00
_cell.angle_beta   90.00
_cell.angle_gamma   90.00
#
_symmetry.space_group_name_H-M   'P 1'
#
loop_
_entity.id
_entity.type
_entity.pdbx_description
1 polymer ?
#
loop_
_entity_poly.entity_id
_entity_poly.type
_entity_poly.pdbx_seq_one_letter_code
_entity_poly.pdbx_strand_id
1 'polypeptide(L)'
;MRFIDEAIVTVKAGDGGNGIVSFRREKYVPKGGPDGGDGGKGGDVYVVCDDNTNTLVDYRFTRRYDAKRGENGGAKNCSGRGADDIYLSVPIGTTVVDTETGEVLADLTKKGQTARIAKGGDGGQGNTHFKTSTNQAPRRATPGFAGELKVLKFELKVVADVGLIGLPNAGKSTFIRQVSAAKPKVANYPFTTLVPNLGVVDVGKHRSFVMADIPGLIEGASEGAGLGIRFLKHVARTRRLLHLVDVQPIDGSDPVANAQVIFNELEKFSPELSKLPQILILNKIDQVPAEELNQLCTHIVAELGWTGMVFRTSTLTGEGVDAVVWHLMNEIEQEREMEENDPDFAESQRLRFERLEAEVRANTEEQKEAYRAKRKAEREGRALDEDDFDDDDYDDDDGVEVVYAP
;
A
#
# COMPACT_ATOMS: atom_id res chain seq x y z
N MET A 1 2.65 -5.40 -15.13
CA MET A 1 2.79 -5.78 -13.71
C MET A 1 1.48 -5.44 -13.02
N ARG A 2 0.94 -6.35 -12.24
CA ARG A 2 -0.28 -6.09 -11.44
C ARG A 2 0.13 -5.25 -10.23
N PHE A 3 -0.62 -4.19 -9.92
CA PHE A 3 -0.47 -3.46 -8.67
C PHE A 3 -1.20 -4.22 -7.57
N ILE A 4 -0.58 -4.36 -6.41
CA ILE A 4 -1.15 -5.04 -5.25
C ILE A 4 -0.87 -4.17 -4.04
N ASP A 5 -1.93 -3.82 -3.35
CA ASP A 5 -1.97 -2.98 -2.15
C ASP A 5 -2.07 -3.78 -0.85
N GLU A 6 -2.50 -5.03 -0.94
CA GLU A 6 -2.58 -5.94 0.21
C GLU A 6 -1.93 -7.28 -0.13
N ALA A 7 -1.14 -7.81 0.79
CA ALA A 7 -0.52 -9.12 0.65
C ALA A 7 -0.43 -9.82 2.01
N ILE A 8 -0.78 -11.11 2.03
CA ILE A 8 -0.59 -11.95 3.21
C ILE A 8 0.71 -12.73 3.03
N VAL A 9 1.59 -12.60 4.02
CA VAL A 9 2.95 -13.15 4.01
C VAL A 9 3.19 -13.92 5.30
N THR A 10 3.68 -15.16 5.18
CA THR A 10 4.16 -15.94 6.30
C THR A 10 5.65 -15.70 6.49
N VAL A 11 6.06 -15.21 7.64
CA VAL A 11 7.46 -14.99 7.97
C VAL A 11 7.87 -15.93 9.10
N LYS A 12 8.97 -16.63 8.92
CA LYS A 12 9.61 -17.45 9.95
C LYS A 12 11.00 -16.91 10.22
N ALA A 13 11.24 -16.42 11.44
CA ALA A 13 12.57 -16.07 11.89
C ALA A 13 13.40 -17.35 12.14
N GLY A 14 14.71 -17.23 12.05
CA GLY A 14 15.62 -18.37 12.20
C GLY A 14 15.62 -18.93 13.61
N ASP A 15 15.68 -20.24 13.75
CA ASP A 15 15.88 -20.90 15.03
C ASP A 15 17.33 -20.69 15.53
N GLY A 16 17.55 -20.63 16.83
CA GLY A 16 18.88 -20.60 17.40
C GLY A 16 19.63 -21.93 17.20
N GLY A 17 20.95 -21.84 17.09
CA GLY A 17 21.84 -23.01 17.10
C GLY A 17 21.87 -23.68 18.48
N ASN A 18 22.13 -24.98 18.53
CA ASN A 18 22.23 -25.69 19.80
C ASN A 18 23.59 -25.44 20.46
N GLY A 19 23.61 -25.29 21.78
CA GLY A 19 24.84 -25.43 22.55
C GLY A 19 25.35 -26.89 22.51
N ILE A 20 26.64 -27.06 22.73
CA ILE A 20 27.29 -28.40 22.66
C ILE A 20 27.85 -28.81 24.01
N VAL A 21 27.87 -30.12 24.24
CA VAL A 21 28.62 -30.72 25.32
C VAL A 21 29.98 -31.17 24.79
N SER A 22 31.04 -30.51 25.20
CA SER A 22 32.42 -30.88 24.85
C SER A 22 33.34 -30.73 26.05
N PHE A 23 34.42 -31.52 26.05
CA PHE A 23 35.44 -31.49 27.09
C PHE A 23 36.81 -31.34 26.45
N ARG A 24 37.65 -30.52 27.03
CA ARG A 24 39.02 -30.25 26.59
C ARG A 24 39.84 -31.53 26.63
N ARG A 25 40.39 -31.94 25.51
CA ARG A 25 41.26 -33.10 25.35
C ARG A 25 42.57 -32.66 24.72
N GLU A 26 43.61 -32.57 25.54
CA GLU A 26 44.94 -32.21 25.09
C GLU A 26 45.98 -33.23 25.61
N LYS A 27 47.11 -33.30 24.90
CA LYS A 27 48.25 -34.13 25.35
C LYS A 27 48.71 -33.57 26.71
N TYR A 28 48.80 -34.40 27.71
CA TYR A 28 49.12 -34.07 29.11
C TYR A 28 47.99 -33.43 29.95
N VAL A 29 46.75 -33.32 29.45
CA VAL A 29 45.60 -32.88 30.24
C VAL A 29 44.52 -33.98 30.25
N PRO A 30 44.66 -35.02 31.09
CA PRO A 30 43.74 -36.19 31.04
C PRO A 30 42.33 -35.89 31.54
N LYS A 31 42.14 -34.84 32.34
CA LYS A 31 40.85 -34.41 32.91
C LYS A 31 40.60 -32.94 32.56
N GLY A 32 40.47 -32.63 31.26
CA GLY A 32 40.11 -31.31 30.82
C GLY A 32 38.68 -30.93 31.26
N GLY A 33 38.46 -29.65 31.58
CA GLY A 33 37.15 -29.14 31.92
C GLY A 33 36.18 -29.06 30.74
N PRO A 34 34.93 -28.64 30.98
CA PRO A 34 33.97 -28.40 29.89
C PRO A 34 34.50 -27.29 28.98
N ASP A 35 34.38 -27.48 27.69
CA ASP A 35 34.80 -26.56 26.64
C ASP A 35 33.79 -26.44 25.47
N GLY A 36 32.53 -26.84 25.71
CA GLY A 36 31.48 -26.72 24.72
C GLY A 36 31.01 -25.28 24.57
N GLY A 37 31.01 -24.80 23.35
CA GLY A 37 30.56 -23.43 22.98
C GLY A 37 29.03 -23.36 22.83
N ASP A 38 28.58 -22.11 22.80
CA ASP A 38 27.17 -21.76 22.66
C ASP A 38 26.73 -21.82 21.19
N GLY A 39 25.44 -22.06 20.92
CA GLY A 39 24.85 -21.92 19.61
C GLY A 39 24.76 -20.46 19.19
N GLY A 40 24.78 -20.19 17.88
CA GLY A 40 24.57 -18.88 17.30
C GLY A 40 23.09 -18.48 17.32
N LYS A 41 22.79 -17.18 17.30
CA LYS A 41 21.45 -16.64 17.17
C LYS A 41 20.90 -16.94 15.78
N GLY A 42 19.60 -17.25 15.64
CA GLY A 42 18.88 -17.28 14.37
C GLY A 42 18.70 -15.88 13.76
N GLY A 43 18.55 -15.80 12.45
CA GLY A 43 18.32 -14.52 11.76
C GLY A 43 16.98 -13.90 12.12
N ASP A 44 16.95 -12.59 12.31
CA ASP A 44 15.72 -11.80 12.46
C ASP A 44 15.11 -11.53 11.07
N VAL A 45 13.82 -11.16 11.03
CA VAL A 45 13.17 -10.70 9.81
C VAL A 45 12.76 -9.23 10.00
N TYR A 46 13.22 -8.40 9.09
CA TYR A 46 12.94 -6.96 9.05
C TYR A 46 12.14 -6.60 7.80
N VAL A 47 11.34 -5.57 7.89
CA VAL A 47 10.85 -4.83 6.73
C VAL A 47 11.66 -3.55 6.58
N VAL A 48 11.91 -3.14 5.34
CA VAL A 48 12.62 -1.91 5.00
C VAL A 48 11.81 -1.13 3.96
N CYS A 49 11.62 0.15 4.21
CA CYS A 49 10.92 1.04 3.30
C CYS A 49 11.84 1.44 2.13
N ASP A 50 11.44 1.09 0.90
CA ASP A 50 12.17 1.38 -0.32
C ASP A 50 11.32 2.24 -1.26
N ASP A 51 11.86 3.39 -1.68
CA ASP A 51 11.23 4.31 -2.61
C ASP A 51 11.21 3.83 -4.07
N ASN A 52 12.02 2.83 -4.40
CA ASN A 52 12.00 2.20 -5.72
C ASN A 52 10.87 1.17 -5.88
N THR A 53 10.24 0.78 -4.78
CA THR A 53 9.15 -0.19 -4.75
C THR A 53 7.83 0.56 -4.59
N ASN A 54 6.90 0.39 -5.55
CA ASN A 54 5.60 1.08 -5.55
C ASN A 54 4.41 0.12 -5.40
N THR A 55 4.65 -1.17 -5.14
CA THR A 55 3.61 -2.20 -5.09
C THR A 55 4.08 -3.40 -4.26
N LEU A 56 3.14 -4.11 -3.67
CA LEU A 56 3.37 -5.35 -2.93
C LEU A 56 3.31 -6.61 -3.82
N VAL A 57 3.47 -6.45 -5.16
CA VAL A 57 3.30 -7.54 -6.13
C VAL A 57 4.19 -8.75 -5.88
N ASP A 58 5.42 -8.53 -5.41
CA ASP A 58 6.38 -9.60 -5.16
C ASP A 58 5.91 -10.55 -4.04
N TYR A 59 5.20 -10.00 -3.06
CA TYR A 59 4.63 -10.74 -1.93
C TYR A 59 3.42 -11.60 -2.29
N ARG A 60 2.81 -11.37 -3.46
CA ARG A 60 1.77 -12.25 -3.97
C ARG A 60 2.34 -13.56 -4.53
N PHE A 61 3.52 -13.48 -5.14
CA PHE A 61 4.18 -14.65 -5.73
C PHE A 61 4.97 -15.43 -4.68
N THR A 62 5.71 -14.71 -3.83
CA THR A 62 6.47 -15.31 -2.73
C THR A 62 5.78 -14.96 -1.43
N ARG A 63 5.03 -15.93 -0.89
CA ARG A 63 4.22 -15.73 0.34
C ARG A 63 4.92 -16.19 1.60
N ARG A 64 6.11 -16.78 1.50
CA ARG A 64 6.84 -17.32 2.64
C ARG A 64 8.30 -16.91 2.61
N TYR A 65 8.77 -16.42 3.75
CA TYR A 65 10.14 -15.98 3.97
C TYR A 65 10.66 -16.60 5.25
N ASP A 66 11.67 -17.48 5.12
CA ASP A 66 12.30 -18.18 6.23
C ASP A 66 13.74 -17.67 6.41
N ALA A 67 14.05 -17.11 7.59
CA ALA A 67 15.41 -16.75 7.96
C ALA A 67 16.20 -17.99 8.36
N LYS A 68 17.52 -17.92 8.17
CA LYS A 68 18.42 -19.07 8.44
C LYS A 68 18.56 -19.29 9.93
N ARG A 69 18.77 -20.56 10.27
CA ARG A 69 19.09 -21.02 11.62
C ARG A 69 20.51 -20.62 11.97
N GLY A 70 20.76 -20.26 13.24
CA GLY A 70 22.11 -20.11 13.80
C GLY A 70 22.88 -21.42 13.81
N GLU A 71 24.19 -21.35 13.69
CA GLU A 71 25.07 -22.52 13.74
C GLU A 71 25.13 -23.08 15.16
N ASN A 72 25.32 -24.39 15.25
CA ASN A 72 25.52 -25.03 16.57
C ASN A 72 26.88 -24.65 17.12
N GLY A 73 27.00 -24.61 18.44
CA GLY A 73 28.28 -24.44 19.12
C GLY A 73 29.28 -25.52 18.77
N GLY A 74 30.56 -25.17 18.87
CA GLY A 74 31.68 -26.08 18.61
C GLY A 74 32.47 -26.40 19.89
N ALA A 75 33.39 -27.36 19.81
CA ALA A 75 34.37 -27.64 20.84
C ALA A 75 35.36 -26.47 21.01
N LYS A 76 36.15 -26.45 22.08
CA LYS A 76 37.15 -25.43 22.42
C LYS A 76 36.55 -24.01 22.62
N ASN A 77 35.38 -23.97 23.24
CA ASN A 77 34.61 -22.71 23.47
C ASN A 77 34.28 -21.93 22.19
N CYS A 78 34.20 -22.62 21.03
CA CYS A 78 33.80 -21.96 19.81
C CYS A 78 32.28 -21.79 19.79
N SER A 79 31.81 -20.56 19.86
CA SER A 79 30.40 -20.25 19.66
C SER A 79 30.03 -20.41 18.18
N GLY A 80 28.84 -20.92 17.93
CA GLY A 80 28.24 -20.98 16.59
C GLY A 80 28.05 -19.56 16.04
N ARG A 81 28.21 -19.41 14.71
CA ARG A 81 27.94 -18.14 14.03
C ARG A 81 26.45 -17.85 14.05
N GLY A 82 26.06 -16.60 14.32
CA GLY A 82 24.69 -16.12 14.09
C GLY A 82 24.32 -16.13 12.62
N ALA A 83 23.06 -16.38 12.32
CA ALA A 83 22.56 -16.31 10.96
C ALA A 83 22.35 -14.86 10.54
N ASP A 84 22.42 -14.62 9.23
CA ASP A 84 22.15 -13.31 8.65
C ASP A 84 20.65 -12.99 8.72
N ASP A 85 20.33 -11.71 8.94
CA ASP A 85 18.96 -11.22 8.96
C ASP A 85 18.39 -11.11 7.54
N ILE A 86 17.06 -11.19 7.41
CA ILE A 86 16.35 -10.97 6.14
C ILE A 86 15.67 -9.61 6.18
N TYR A 87 15.80 -8.87 5.08
CA TYR A 87 15.16 -7.58 4.87
C TYR A 87 14.15 -7.68 3.72
N LEU A 88 12.90 -7.38 4.03
CA LEU A 88 11.79 -7.37 3.08
C LEU A 88 11.52 -5.94 2.64
N SER A 89 11.76 -5.62 1.36
CA SER A 89 11.56 -4.28 0.82
C SER A 89 10.09 -4.01 0.55
N VAL A 90 9.54 -2.96 1.15
CA VAL A 90 8.14 -2.55 0.99
C VAL A 90 8.04 -1.08 0.57
N PRO A 91 6.95 -0.68 -0.13
CA PRO A 91 6.71 0.72 -0.48
C PRO A 91 6.56 1.63 0.73
N ILE A 92 6.79 2.93 0.53
CA ILE A 92 6.46 3.96 1.52
C ILE A 92 4.94 3.95 1.78
N GLY A 93 4.53 4.05 3.05
CA GLY A 93 3.12 3.99 3.46
C GLY A 93 2.60 2.58 3.69
N THR A 94 3.49 1.58 3.76
CA THR A 94 3.09 0.20 4.10
C THR A 94 2.92 0.02 5.60
N THR A 95 1.76 -0.48 5.99
CA THR A 95 1.48 -0.95 7.36
C THR A 95 1.60 -2.47 7.40
N VAL A 96 2.21 -2.98 8.45
CA VAL A 96 2.35 -4.41 8.72
C VAL A 96 1.50 -4.77 9.91
N VAL A 97 0.50 -5.62 9.70
CA VAL A 97 -0.45 -6.07 10.72
C VAL A 97 -0.28 -7.57 10.95
N ASP A 98 -0.24 -7.98 12.18
CA ASP A 98 -0.30 -9.40 12.54
C ASP A 98 -1.74 -9.90 12.40
N THR A 99 -1.95 -10.93 11.57
CA THR A 99 -3.31 -11.43 11.28
C THR A 99 -3.95 -12.18 12.43
N GLU A 100 -3.14 -12.72 13.36
CA GLU A 100 -3.65 -13.46 14.52
C GLU A 100 -4.08 -12.52 15.66
N THR A 101 -3.29 -11.46 15.90
CA THR A 101 -3.53 -10.53 17.02
C THR A 101 -4.26 -9.26 16.60
N GLY A 102 -4.25 -8.92 15.30
CA GLY A 102 -4.71 -7.63 14.79
C GLY A 102 -3.80 -6.46 15.15
N GLU A 103 -2.63 -6.71 15.74
CA GLU A 103 -1.70 -5.68 16.18
C GLU A 103 -0.91 -5.11 15.00
N VAL A 104 -0.79 -3.78 14.95
CA VAL A 104 0.07 -3.10 13.98
C VAL A 104 1.52 -3.19 14.47
N LEU A 105 2.33 -4.02 13.80
CA LEU A 105 3.72 -4.22 14.15
C LEU A 105 4.63 -3.10 13.61
N ALA A 106 4.29 -2.53 12.47
CA ALA A 106 5.06 -1.46 11.85
C ALA A 106 4.18 -0.59 10.97
N ASP A 107 4.49 0.71 10.93
CA ASP A 107 3.96 1.70 10.00
C ASP A 107 5.15 2.41 9.35
N LEU A 108 5.35 2.15 8.05
CA LEU A 108 6.56 2.54 7.33
C LEU A 108 6.27 3.76 6.45
N THR A 109 6.53 4.94 6.99
CA THR A 109 6.18 6.23 6.37
C THR A 109 7.38 6.95 5.75
N LYS A 110 8.62 6.54 6.09
CA LYS A 110 9.85 7.22 5.66
C LYS A 110 10.79 6.28 4.92
N LYS A 111 11.46 6.79 3.89
CA LYS A 111 12.50 6.08 3.15
C LYS A 111 13.59 5.54 4.08
N GLY A 112 13.97 4.27 3.89
CA GLY A 112 15.00 3.61 4.69
C GLY A 112 14.59 3.26 6.12
N GLN A 113 13.35 3.57 6.53
CA GLN A 113 12.81 3.14 7.81
C GLN A 113 12.77 1.62 7.85
N THR A 114 13.25 1.04 8.96
CA THR A 114 13.28 -0.41 9.17
C THR A 114 12.51 -0.77 10.43
N ALA A 115 11.81 -1.89 10.39
CA ALA A 115 11.15 -2.45 11.58
C ALA A 115 11.35 -3.97 11.63
N ARG A 116 11.61 -4.49 12.83
CA ARG A 116 11.70 -5.93 13.04
C ARG A 116 10.30 -6.51 13.19
N ILE A 117 9.93 -7.44 12.30
CA ILE A 117 8.60 -8.07 12.28
C ILE A 117 8.59 -9.47 12.89
N ALA A 118 9.75 -10.16 12.91
CA ALA A 118 9.89 -11.43 13.60
C ALA A 118 11.29 -11.58 14.20
N LYS A 119 11.36 -12.04 15.44
CA LYS A 119 12.61 -12.23 16.20
C LYS A 119 13.16 -13.63 16.02
N GLY A 120 14.44 -13.72 15.68
CA GLY A 120 15.19 -14.99 15.66
C GLY A 120 15.38 -15.58 17.05
N GLY A 121 15.41 -16.90 17.12
CA GLY A 121 15.64 -17.63 18.35
C GLY A 121 17.06 -17.41 18.87
N ASP A 122 17.20 -17.31 20.19
CA ASP A 122 18.51 -17.22 20.83
C ASP A 122 19.24 -18.56 20.81
N GLY A 123 20.55 -18.52 20.71
CA GLY A 123 21.38 -19.73 20.72
C GLY A 123 21.34 -20.47 22.08
N GLY A 124 21.43 -21.79 22.01
CA GLY A 124 21.52 -22.62 23.20
C GLY A 124 22.89 -22.49 23.88
N GLN A 125 22.94 -22.66 25.19
CA GLN A 125 24.14 -22.56 25.99
C GLN A 125 24.94 -23.87 25.95
N GLY A 126 26.26 -23.77 25.77
CA GLY A 126 27.19 -24.88 25.90
C GLY A 126 27.41 -25.32 27.34
N ASN A 127 28.02 -26.52 27.53
CA ASN A 127 28.20 -27.06 28.85
C ASN A 127 29.12 -26.24 29.76
N THR A 128 29.90 -25.32 29.21
CA THR A 128 30.74 -24.38 29.99
C THR A 128 29.95 -23.53 30.95
N HIS A 129 28.74 -23.09 30.56
CA HIS A 129 27.86 -22.29 31.39
C HIS A 129 27.28 -23.01 32.60
N PHE A 130 27.25 -24.36 32.58
CA PHE A 130 26.71 -25.16 33.67
C PHE A 130 27.79 -25.66 34.66
N LYS A 131 29.00 -25.15 34.52
CA LYS A 131 30.08 -25.47 35.47
C LYS A 131 29.83 -24.75 36.81
N THR A 132 29.80 -25.53 37.88
CA THR A 132 29.65 -25.04 39.24
C THR A 132 30.78 -25.63 40.13
N SER A 133 30.90 -25.16 41.38
CA SER A 133 31.85 -25.70 42.34
C SER A 133 31.62 -27.16 42.68
N THR A 134 30.35 -27.63 42.63
CA THR A 134 29.95 -29.01 42.90
C THR A 134 29.91 -29.86 41.62
N ASN A 135 29.67 -29.29 40.46
CA ASN A 135 29.67 -29.97 39.19
C ASN A 135 30.69 -29.38 38.22
N GLN A 136 31.92 -29.87 38.25
CA GLN A 136 33.03 -29.34 37.46
C GLN A 136 33.05 -29.89 36.02
N ALA A 137 32.26 -30.93 35.71
CA ALA A 137 32.20 -31.61 34.41
C ALA A 137 30.74 -31.79 33.95
N PRO A 138 29.96 -30.70 33.75
CA PRO A 138 28.56 -30.82 33.37
C PRO A 138 28.43 -31.46 31.99
N ARG A 139 27.50 -32.41 31.86
CA ARG A 139 27.13 -33.06 30.61
C ARG A 139 25.78 -32.56 30.10
N ARG A 140 25.52 -31.27 30.32
CA ARG A 140 24.30 -30.58 29.88
C ARG A 140 24.64 -29.42 28.96
N ALA A 141 23.91 -29.30 27.88
CA ALA A 141 23.81 -28.11 27.04
C ALA A 141 22.32 -27.87 26.76
N THR A 142 21.95 -26.66 26.37
CA THR A 142 20.57 -26.35 25.98
C THR A 142 20.42 -26.35 24.45
N PRO A 143 19.27 -26.78 23.93
CA PRO A 143 18.94 -26.51 22.53
C PRO A 143 18.80 -24.99 22.30
N GLY A 144 18.93 -24.58 21.07
CA GLY A 144 18.56 -23.23 20.66
C GLY A 144 17.05 -23.02 20.75
N PHE A 145 16.64 -21.79 20.94
CA PHE A 145 15.25 -21.40 20.99
C PHE A 145 14.68 -21.31 19.56
N ALA A 146 13.40 -21.60 19.42
CA ALA A 146 12.70 -21.42 18.15
C ALA A 146 12.59 -19.93 17.79
N GLY A 147 12.72 -19.59 16.51
CA GLY A 147 12.39 -18.28 15.99
C GLY A 147 10.88 -18.06 15.90
N GLU A 148 10.45 -16.83 15.88
CA GLU A 148 9.03 -16.48 15.75
C GLU A 148 8.51 -16.86 14.35
N LEU A 149 7.29 -17.42 14.33
CA LEU A 149 6.50 -17.64 13.13
C LEU A 149 5.28 -16.74 13.19
N LYS A 150 5.08 -15.91 12.16
CA LYS A 150 3.94 -15.01 12.10
C LYS A 150 3.32 -14.99 10.71
N VAL A 151 2.02 -14.83 10.66
CA VAL A 151 1.27 -14.55 9.44
C VAL A 151 0.92 -13.07 9.45
N LEU A 152 1.49 -12.33 8.52
CA LEU A 152 1.42 -10.88 8.49
C LEU A 152 0.65 -10.42 7.26
N LYS A 153 -0.18 -9.41 7.45
CA LYS A 153 -0.83 -8.67 6.38
C LYS A 153 -0.05 -7.38 6.13
N PHE A 154 0.45 -7.22 4.91
CA PHE A 154 1.02 -5.96 4.45
C PHE A 154 -0.07 -5.17 3.76
N GLU A 155 -0.32 -3.96 4.19
CA GLU A 155 -1.31 -3.04 3.64
C GLU A 155 -0.64 -1.73 3.21
N LEU A 156 -0.87 -1.32 1.99
CA LEU A 156 -0.39 -0.02 1.50
C LEU A 156 -1.46 1.04 1.75
N LYS A 157 -1.24 1.94 2.73
CA LYS A 157 -2.21 2.97 3.12
C LYS A 157 -2.35 4.10 2.09
N VAL A 158 -1.25 4.50 1.46
CA VAL A 158 -1.23 5.60 0.49
C VAL A 158 -0.97 5.02 -0.89
N VAL A 159 -1.94 5.11 -1.77
CA VAL A 159 -1.81 4.63 -3.15
C VAL A 159 -1.22 5.72 -4.04
N ALA A 160 -1.55 6.99 -3.78
CA ALA A 160 -1.04 8.14 -4.51
C ALA A 160 -1.09 9.42 -3.64
N ASP A 161 -0.15 10.34 -3.89
CA ASP A 161 -0.18 11.67 -3.27
C ASP A 161 -1.32 12.51 -3.89
N VAL A 162 -1.59 12.31 -5.19
CA VAL A 162 -2.54 13.10 -5.98
C VAL A 162 -3.46 12.20 -6.77
N GLY A 163 -4.77 12.39 -6.61
CA GLY A 163 -5.81 11.73 -7.42
C GLY A 163 -6.31 12.64 -8.54
N LEU A 164 -6.40 12.11 -9.77
CA LEU A 164 -7.00 12.81 -10.91
C LEU A 164 -8.48 12.45 -11.02
N ILE A 165 -9.34 13.46 -11.02
CA ILE A 165 -10.77 13.33 -11.23
C ILE A 165 -11.21 14.16 -12.44
N GLY A 166 -12.32 13.83 -13.03
CA GLY A 166 -12.89 14.53 -14.19
C GLY A 166 -13.63 13.57 -15.11
N LEU A 167 -14.41 14.12 -16.04
CA LEU A 167 -15.17 13.35 -17.02
C LEU A 167 -14.27 12.44 -17.90
N PRO A 168 -14.83 11.39 -18.52
CA PRO A 168 -14.15 10.70 -19.61
C PRO A 168 -13.67 11.70 -20.66
N ASN A 169 -12.51 11.46 -21.23
CA ASN A 169 -11.86 12.32 -22.23
C ASN A 169 -11.45 13.74 -21.78
N ALA A 170 -11.59 14.12 -20.51
CA ALA A 170 -11.03 15.38 -19.97
C ALA A 170 -9.49 15.48 -20.05
N GLY A 171 -8.82 14.36 -20.36
CA GLY A 171 -7.37 14.32 -20.54
C GLY A 171 -6.58 13.72 -19.37
N LYS A 172 -7.23 13.09 -18.38
CA LYS A 172 -6.59 12.52 -17.19
C LYS A 172 -5.41 11.57 -17.51
N SER A 173 -5.68 10.55 -18.30
CA SER A 173 -4.65 9.57 -18.67
C SER A 173 -3.55 10.16 -19.55
N THR A 174 -3.86 11.21 -20.32
CA THR A 174 -2.88 11.97 -21.11
C THR A 174 -2.00 12.82 -20.17
N PHE A 175 -2.60 13.44 -19.16
CA PHE A 175 -1.89 14.21 -18.15
C PHE A 175 -0.85 13.35 -17.41
N ILE A 176 -1.25 12.19 -16.92
CA ILE A 176 -0.30 11.26 -16.26
C ILE A 176 0.84 10.84 -17.20
N ARG A 177 0.52 10.55 -18.47
CA ARG A 177 1.57 10.18 -19.45
C ARG A 177 2.55 11.30 -19.70
N GLN A 178 2.08 12.55 -19.69
CA GLN A 178 2.92 13.74 -19.91
C GLN A 178 3.88 14.00 -18.75
N VAL A 179 3.42 13.82 -17.50
CA VAL A 179 4.18 14.17 -16.30
C VAL A 179 4.98 13.00 -15.73
N SER A 180 4.69 11.77 -16.14
CA SER A 180 5.35 10.59 -15.59
C SER A 180 6.75 10.40 -16.18
N ALA A 181 7.76 10.27 -15.32
CA ALA A 181 9.16 10.02 -15.68
C ALA A 181 9.40 8.67 -16.39
N ALA A 182 8.49 7.72 -16.18
CA ALA A 182 8.46 6.43 -16.85
C ALA A 182 7.07 6.22 -17.47
N LYS A 183 6.95 5.33 -18.48
CA LYS A 183 5.64 4.95 -18.99
C LYS A 183 4.72 4.58 -17.81
N PRO A 184 3.55 5.22 -17.66
CA PRO A 184 2.63 4.95 -16.57
C PRO A 184 2.40 3.44 -16.46
N LYS A 185 2.60 2.90 -15.28
CA LYS A 185 2.33 1.48 -15.05
C LYS A 185 0.82 1.33 -14.89
N VAL A 186 0.25 0.55 -15.77
CA VAL A 186 -1.14 0.14 -15.69
C VAL A 186 -1.26 -0.86 -14.54
N ALA A 187 -1.93 -0.46 -13.47
CA ALA A 187 -2.15 -1.31 -12.31
C ALA A 187 -3.43 -2.12 -12.52
N ASN A 188 -3.29 -3.40 -12.88
CA ASN A 188 -4.43 -4.32 -13.01
C ASN A 188 -4.86 -4.77 -11.61
N TYR A 189 -5.88 -4.13 -11.06
CA TYR A 189 -6.57 -4.66 -9.89
C TYR A 189 -7.46 -5.84 -10.31
N PRO A 190 -7.42 -6.99 -9.62
CA PRO A 190 -8.18 -8.18 -10.01
C PRO A 190 -9.70 -7.99 -10.05
N PHE A 191 -10.18 -6.88 -9.51
CA PHE A 191 -11.60 -6.56 -9.29
C PHE A 191 -12.06 -5.30 -10.04
N THR A 192 -11.22 -4.70 -10.91
CA THR A 192 -11.60 -3.53 -11.71
C THR A 192 -11.55 -3.88 -13.19
N THR A 193 -12.65 -3.67 -13.90
CA THR A 193 -12.66 -3.68 -15.38
C THR A 193 -11.93 -2.46 -15.94
N LEU A 194 -11.81 -1.40 -15.13
CA LEU A 194 -11.07 -0.18 -15.43
C LEU A 194 -9.80 -0.15 -14.57
N VAL A 195 -8.67 -0.20 -15.23
CA VAL A 195 -7.37 -0.28 -14.60
C VAL A 195 -6.86 1.13 -14.29
N PRO A 196 -6.63 1.51 -13.00
CA PRO A 196 -6.07 2.82 -12.69
C PRO A 196 -4.65 2.94 -13.24
N ASN A 197 -4.36 4.08 -13.84
CA ASN A 197 -3.01 4.40 -14.25
C ASN A 197 -2.30 5.12 -13.10
N LEU A 198 -1.21 4.53 -12.62
CA LEU A 198 -0.33 5.17 -11.65
C LEU A 198 0.89 5.72 -12.38
N GLY A 199 1.21 6.98 -12.11
CA GLY A 199 2.39 7.64 -12.63
C GLY A 199 3.26 8.17 -11.50
N VAL A 200 4.56 7.88 -11.53
CA VAL A 200 5.54 8.55 -10.68
C VAL A 200 6.00 9.80 -11.40
N VAL A 201 5.74 10.95 -10.80
CA VAL A 201 6.15 12.26 -11.31
C VAL A 201 7.49 12.60 -10.67
N ASP A 202 8.53 12.70 -11.48
CA ASP A 202 9.88 13.08 -11.04
C ASP A 202 10.11 14.56 -11.36
N VAL A 203 10.34 15.35 -10.34
CA VAL A 203 10.61 16.80 -10.45
C VAL A 203 12.12 17.09 -10.39
N GLY A 204 12.94 16.04 -10.32
CA GLY A 204 14.40 16.10 -10.24
C GLY A 204 14.92 16.24 -8.80
N LYS A 205 16.23 16.03 -8.62
CA LYS A 205 16.92 16.10 -7.32
C LYS A 205 16.30 15.21 -6.23
N HIS A 206 15.88 14.00 -6.58
CA HIS A 206 15.22 13.06 -5.67
C HIS A 206 13.84 13.53 -5.13
N ARG A 207 13.18 14.43 -5.86
CA ARG A 207 11.85 14.94 -5.54
C ARG A 207 10.84 14.27 -6.45
N SER A 208 10.00 13.42 -5.91
CA SER A 208 8.97 12.71 -6.67
C SER A 208 7.70 12.52 -5.86
N PHE A 209 6.59 12.39 -6.54
CA PHE A 209 5.30 12.04 -5.95
C PHE A 209 4.53 11.09 -6.86
N VAL A 210 3.54 10.41 -6.31
CA VAL A 210 2.71 9.45 -7.04
C VAL A 210 1.38 10.09 -7.40
N MET A 211 0.98 9.95 -8.67
CA MET A 211 -0.30 10.40 -9.19
C MET A 211 -1.12 9.21 -9.67
N ALA A 212 -2.40 9.19 -9.34
CA ALA A 212 -3.33 8.15 -9.75
C ALA A 212 -4.43 8.71 -10.65
N ASP A 213 -4.66 8.08 -11.82
CA ASP A 213 -5.87 8.30 -12.60
C ASP A 213 -7.04 7.57 -11.92
N ILE A 214 -8.11 8.28 -11.68
CA ILE A 214 -9.32 7.78 -11.05
C ILE A 214 -10.38 7.57 -12.14
N PRO A 215 -10.36 6.42 -12.86
CA PRO A 215 -11.38 6.14 -13.87
C PRO A 215 -12.70 5.76 -13.19
N GLY A 216 -13.81 6.16 -13.76
CA GLY A 216 -15.12 5.58 -13.44
C GLY A 216 -15.91 6.22 -12.30
N LEU A 217 -15.67 7.50 -11.95
CA LEU A 217 -16.63 8.24 -11.11
C LEU A 217 -18.01 8.42 -11.78
N ILE A 218 -18.12 8.28 -13.11
CA ILE A 218 -19.27 8.78 -13.88
C ILE A 218 -20.09 7.71 -14.58
N GLU A 219 -19.56 6.55 -14.91
CA GLU A 219 -20.34 5.52 -15.61
C GLU A 219 -20.80 4.41 -14.67
N GLY A 220 -22.02 4.56 -14.13
CA GLY A 220 -22.74 3.48 -13.47
C GLY A 220 -22.59 3.36 -11.96
N ALA A 221 -22.01 4.33 -11.25
CA ALA A 221 -21.99 4.32 -9.79
C ALA A 221 -23.41 4.36 -9.18
N SER A 222 -24.37 4.98 -9.89
CA SER A 222 -25.79 5.02 -9.53
C SER A 222 -26.60 3.81 -10.06
N GLU A 223 -26.08 3.04 -11.01
CA GLU A 223 -26.81 1.93 -11.67
C GLU A 223 -26.40 0.52 -11.21
N GLY A 224 -25.71 0.39 -10.08
CA GLY A 224 -25.61 -0.90 -9.39
C GLY A 224 -24.55 -1.88 -9.86
N ALA A 225 -23.64 -1.52 -10.78
CA ALA A 225 -22.47 -2.34 -11.03
C ALA A 225 -21.41 -2.07 -9.94
N GLY A 226 -21.24 -2.96 -8.99
CA GLY A 226 -20.37 -2.84 -7.80
C GLY A 226 -18.87 -2.55 -8.02
N LEU A 227 -18.50 -2.11 -9.20
CA LEU A 227 -17.14 -1.82 -9.67
C LEU A 227 -16.62 -0.45 -9.22
N GLY A 228 -17.48 0.59 -9.16
CA GLY A 228 -17.07 1.94 -8.69
C GLY A 228 -16.68 1.98 -7.22
N ILE A 229 -17.31 1.14 -6.42
CA ILE A 229 -17.21 1.11 -4.96
C ILE A 229 -15.82 0.65 -4.47
N ARG A 230 -15.26 -0.39 -5.09
CA ARG A 230 -13.94 -0.91 -4.70
C ARG A 230 -12.82 0.06 -5.05
N PHE A 231 -13.02 0.80 -6.13
CA PHE A 231 -12.07 1.80 -6.60
C PHE A 231 -12.02 3.05 -5.70
N LEU A 232 -13.15 3.46 -5.16
CA LEU A 232 -13.24 4.62 -4.29
C LEU A 232 -12.52 4.42 -2.94
N LYS A 233 -12.28 3.18 -2.52
CA LYS A 233 -11.36 2.87 -1.40
C LYS A 233 -9.92 3.34 -1.69
N HIS A 234 -9.50 3.32 -2.96
CA HIS A 234 -8.17 3.76 -3.35
C HIS A 234 -8.07 5.28 -3.49
N VAL A 235 -9.18 5.94 -3.87
CA VAL A 235 -9.28 7.42 -3.89
C VAL A 235 -9.20 7.99 -2.48
N ALA A 236 -9.82 7.33 -1.51
CA ALA A 236 -9.74 7.70 -0.10
C ALA A 236 -8.29 7.72 0.44
N ARG A 237 -7.38 7.08 -0.28
CA ARG A 237 -5.95 7.01 0.06
C ARG A 237 -5.10 8.05 -0.68
N THR A 238 -5.72 9.09 -1.26
CA THR A 238 -5.02 10.23 -1.84
C THR A 238 -5.02 11.43 -0.88
N ARG A 239 -3.97 12.26 -0.96
CA ARG A 239 -3.86 13.45 -0.11
C ARG A 239 -4.65 14.62 -0.66
N ARG A 240 -4.75 14.75 -1.99
CA ARG A 240 -5.42 15.85 -2.71
C ARG A 240 -5.94 15.41 -4.06
N LEU A 241 -6.82 16.20 -4.63
CA LEU A 241 -7.47 15.91 -5.90
C LEU A 241 -7.14 16.99 -6.93
N LEU A 242 -6.86 16.56 -8.17
CA LEU A 242 -6.81 17.41 -9.35
C LEU A 242 -8.08 17.19 -10.16
N HIS A 243 -8.90 18.21 -10.28
CA HIS A 243 -10.11 18.16 -11.09
C HIS A 243 -9.81 18.69 -12.48
N LEU A 244 -9.74 17.78 -13.47
CA LEU A 244 -9.53 18.14 -14.87
C LEU A 244 -10.88 18.41 -15.55
N VAL A 245 -11.02 19.61 -16.11
CA VAL A 245 -12.18 20.05 -16.86
C VAL A 245 -11.74 20.36 -18.28
N ASP A 246 -12.42 19.75 -19.27
CA ASP A 246 -12.26 20.07 -20.68
C ASP A 246 -12.94 21.41 -20.95
N VAL A 247 -12.19 22.42 -21.40
CA VAL A 247 -12.74 23.76 -21.66
C VAL A 247 -13.59 23.82 -22.92
N GLN A 248 -13.41 22.86 -23.85
CA GLN A 248 -14.16 22.79 -25.10
C GLN A 248 -14.48 21.32 -25.45
N PRO A 249 -15.48 20.70 -24.79
CA PRO A 249 -15.85 19.32 -25.05
C PRO A 249 -16.30 19.13 -26.50
N ILE A 250 -15.86 18.03 -27.12
CA ILE A 250 -16.15 17.71 -28.53
C ILE A 250 -17.64 17.47 -28.77
N ASP A 251 -18.35 16.98 -27.75
CA ASP A 251 -19.80 16.73 -27.76
C ASP A 251 -20.64 18.00 -27.61
N GLY A 252 -20.01 19.15 -27.41
CA GLY A 252 -20.67 20.44 -27.20
C GLY A 252 -21.34 20.60 -25.84
N SER A 253 -21.05 19.72 -24.88
CA SER A 253 -21.55 19.84 -23.52
C SER A 253 -20.94 21.05 -22.81
N ASP A 254 -21.66 21.59 -21.79
CA ASP A 254 -21.19 22.74 -21.02
C ASP A 254 -20.09 22.32 -20.02
N PRO A 255 -18.87 22.90 -20.08
CA PRO A 255 -17.79 22.62 -19.14
C PRO A 255 -18.16 22.84 -17.67
N VAL A 256 -19.03 23.80 -17.38
CA VAL A 256 -19.48 24.10 -16.00
C VAL A 256 -20.38 22.98 -15.50
N ALA A 257 -21.37 22.58 -16.28
CA ALA A 257 -22.25 21.46 -15.94
C ALA A 257 -21.45 20.17 -15.75
N ASN A 258 -20.49 19.91 -16.62
CA ASN A 258 -19.60 18.76 -16.56
C ASN A 258 -18.78 18.74 -15.27
N ALA A 259 -18.25 19.85 -14.83
CA ALA A 259 -17.52 19.97 -13.58
C ALA A 259 -18.43 19.75 -12.35
N GLN A 260 -19.65 20.32 -12.38
CA GLN A 260 -20.63 20.17 -11.30
C GLN A 260 -21.07 18.72 -11.09
N VAL A 261 -21.21 17.95 -12.17
CA VAL A 261 -21.54 16.51 -12.09
C VAL A 261 -20.51 15.78 -11.24
N ILE A 262 -19.20 16.04 -11.46
CA ILE A 262 -18.14 15.41 -10.68
C ILE A 262 -18.17 15.81 -9.21
N PHE A 263 -18.38 17.11 -8.92
CA PHE A 263 -18.49 17.58 -7.54
C PHE A 263 -19.66 16.94 -6.81
N ASN A 264 -20.82 16.85 -7.46
CA ASN A 264 -22.00 16.23 -6.90
C ASN A 264 -21.81 14.72 -6.66
N GLU A 265 -21.09 14.02 -7.54
CA GLU A 265 -20.79 12.60 -7.37
C GLU A 265 -19.81 12.37 -6.22
N LEU A 266 -18.77 13.18 -6.09
CA LEU A 266 -17.85 13.12 -4.95
C LEU A 266 -18.58 13.34 -3.63
N GLU A 267 -19.44 14.35 -3.54
CA GLU A 267 -20.19 14.66 -2.33
C GLU A 267 -21.19 13.57 -1.97
N LYS A 268 -21.89 13.00 -2.95
CA LYS A 268 -22.81 11.88 -2.75
C LYS A 268 -22.08 10.64 -2.28
N PHE A 269 -20.86 10.43 -2.77
CA PHE A 269 -20.09 9.24 -2.41
C PHE A 269 -19.48 9.37 -1.01
N SER A 270 -18.80 10.46 -0.72
CA SER A 270 -18.18 10.73 0.57
C SER A 270 -18.04 12.23 0.79
N PRO A 271 -18.81 12.83 1.72
CA PRO A 271 -18.62 14.21 2.16
C PRO A 271 -17.22 14.51 2.66
N GLU A 272 -16.52 13.53 3.26
CA GLU A 272 -15.13 13.71 3.67
C GLU A 272 -14.16 13.76 2.48
N LEU A 273 -14.44 12.99 1.41
CA LEU A 273 -13.64 13.02 0.18
C LEU A 273 -13.78 14.37 -0.55
N SER A 274 -14.97 14.95 -0.55
CA SER A 274 -15.21 16.26 -1.16
C SER A 274 -14.48 17.41 -0.45
N LYS A 275 -14.09 17.23 0.82
CA LYS A 275 -13.33 18.21 1.62
C LYS A 275 -11.82 18.13 1.39
N LEU A 276 -11.32 17.13 0.65
CA LEU A 276 -9.89 17.08 0.31
C LEU A 276 -9.47 18.34 -0.41
N PRO A 277 -8.22 18.81 -0.25
CA PRO A 277 -7.67 19.90 -1.03
C PRO A 277 -7.83 19.61 -2.53
N GLN A 278 -8.47 20.51 -3.25
CA GLN A 278 -8.72 20.34 -4.68
C GLN A 278 -8.10 21.49 -5.47
N ILE A 279 -7.55 21.15 -6.65
CA ILE A 279 -7.01 22.09 -7.61
C ILE A 279 -7.78 21.90 -8.92
N LEU A 280 -8.29 22.99 -9.47
CA LEU A 280 -9.01 22.99 -10.74
C LEU A 280 -8.02 23.14 -11.91
N ILE A 281 -8.10 22.22 -12.86
CA ILE A 281 -7.29 22.23 -14.09
C ILE A 281 -8.22 22.43 -15.28
N LEU A 282 -8.13 23.58 -15.92
CA LEU A 282 -8.80 23.89 -17.19
C LEU A 282 -7.91 23.37 -18.33
N ASN A 283 -8.25 22.19 -18.84
CA ASN A 283 -7.44 21.45 -19.81
C ASN A 283 -7.93 21.66 -21.25
N LYS A 284 -7.06 21.36 -22.22
CA LYS A 284 -7.27 21.49 -23.66
C LYS A 284 -7.40 22.94 -24.14
N ILE A 285 -6.67 23.85 -23.52
CA ILE A 285 -6.65 25.26 -23.91
C ILE A 285 -6.15 25.49 -25.34
N ASP A 286 -5.46 24.53 -25.93
CA ASP A 286 -4.99 24.52 -27.32
C ASP A 286 -6.15 24.50 -28.35
N GLN A 287 -7.36 24.11 -27.93
CA GLN A 287 -8.53 24.07 -28.80
C GLN A 287 -9.28 25.42 -28.89
N VAL A 288 -8.95 26.37 -27.98
CA VAL A 288 -9.63 27.68 -27.88
C VAL A 288 -8.72 28.76 -28.41
N PRO A 289 -9.24 29.69 -29.25
CA PRO A 289 -8.47 30.86 -29.70
C PRO A 289 -7.97 31.71 -28.51
N ALA A 290 -6.73 32.18 -28.59
CA ALA A 290 -6.07 32.90 -27.50
C ALA A 290 -6.86 34.16 -27.02
N GLU A 291 -7.61 34.80 -27.94
CA GLU A 291 -8.44 35.98 -27.64
C GLU A 291 -9.65 35.64 -26.76
N GLU A 292 -10.23 34.45 -26.93
CA GLU A 292 -11.43 33.99 -26.21
C GLU A 292 -11.10 33.23 -24.93
N LEU A 293 -9.90 32.64 -24.86
CA LEU A 293 -9.47 31.75 -23.78
C LEU A 293 -9.61 32.41 -22.39
N ASN A 294 -9.19 33.66 -22.26
CA ASN A 294 -9.25 34.34 -20.97
C ASN A 294 -10.68 34.56 -20.50
N GLN A 295 -11.59 34.92 -21.42
CA GLN A 295 -13.00 35.13 -21.09
C GLN A 295 -13.66 33.80 -20.69
N LEU A 296 -13.44 32.76 -21.48
CA LEU A 296 -13.98 31.42 -21.21
C LEU A 296 -13.52 30.87 -19.86
N CYS A 297 -12.20 30.91 -19.59
CA CYS A 297 -11.67 30.42 -18.31
C CYS A 297 -12.21 31.21 -17.11
N THR A 298 -12.34 32.56 -17.24
CA THR A 298 -12.90 33.39 -16.18
C THR A 298 -14.39 33.11 -15.96
N HIS A 299 -15.13 32.86 -17.03
CA HIS A 299 -16.54 32.50 -16.96
C HIS A 299 -16.73 31.17 -16.25
N ILE A 300 -15.97 30.09 -16.64
CA ILE A 300 -16.04 28.77 -15.99
C ILE A 300 -15.76 28.88 -14.49
N VAL A 301 -14.70 29.58 -14.11
CA VAL A 301 -14.32 29.76 -12.69
C VAL A 301 -15.39 30.48 -11.89
N ALA A 302 -15.98 31.57 -12.48
CA ALA A 302 -17.02 32.35 -11.84
C ALA A 302 -18.33 31.54 -11.67
N GLU A 303 -18.78 30.87 -12.70
CA GLU A 303 -20.00 30.03 -12.66
C GLU A 303 -19.88 28.86 -11.70
N LEU A 304 -18.68 28.27 -11.56
CA LEU A 304 -18.40 27.23 -10.57
C LEU A 304 -18.31 27.77 -9.13
N GLY A 305 -18.22 29.11 -8.96
CA GLY A 305 -17.95 29.72 -7.65
C GLY A 305 -16.63 29.26 -7.04
N TRP A 306 -15.64 28.89 -7.88
CA TRP A 306 -14.39 28.30 -7.44
C TRP A 306 -13.47 29.34 -6.81
N THR A 307 -13.05 29.09 -5.56
CA THR A 307 -12.16 29.98 -4.79
C THR A 307 -10.74 29.43 -4.63
N GLY A 308 -10.53 28.16 -5.01
CA GLY A 308 -9.23 27.49 -4.90
C GLY A 308 -8.28 27.83 -6.06
N MET A 309 -7.12 27.17 -6.08
CA MET A 309 -6.13 27.31 -7.13
C MET A 309 -6.68 26.81 -8.47
N VAL A 310 -6.35 27.53 -9.54
CA VAL A 310 -6.76 27.20 -10.92
C VAL A 310 -5.53 27.25 -11.83
N PHE A 311 -5.36 26.20 -12.63
CA PHE A 311 -4.35 26.15 -13.69
C PHE A 311 -5.00 25.98 -15.04
N ARG A 312 -4.35 26.50 -16.07
CA ARG A 312 -4.72 26.34 -17.47
C ARG A 312 -3.67 25.47 -18.12
N THR A 313 -4.09 24.41 -18.77
CA THR A 313 -3.15 23.42 -19.34
C THR A 313 -3.60 22.94 -20.71
N SER A 314 -2.62 22.59 -21.52
CA SER A 314 -2.82 21.68 -22.64
C SER A 314 -1.96 20.45 -22.42
N THR A 315 -2.61 19.34 -22.15
CA THR A 315 -1.91 18.05 -22.01
C THR A 315 -1.35 17.55 -23.35
N LEU A 316 -1.79 18.12 -24.47
CA LEU A 316 -1.29 17.77 -25.79
C LEU A 316 0.02 18.50 -26.10
N THR A 317 0.06 19.82 -25.85
CA THR A 317 1.25 20.65 -26.13
C THR A 317 2.25 20.68 -24.96
N GLY A 318 1.81 20.35 -23.75
CA GLY A 318 2.59 20.47 -22.51
C GLY A 318 2.49 21.84 -21.85
N GLU A 319 1.75 22.79 -22.45
CA GLU A 319 1.62 24.14 -21.91
C GLU A 319 0.95 24.13 -20.53
N GLY A 320 1.54 24.83 -19.55
CA GLY A 320 1.04 24.95 -18.19
C GLY A 320 1.20 23.71 -17.31
N VAL A 321 1.59 22.54 -17.84
CA VAL A 321 1.69 21.30 -17.09
C VAL A 321 2.80 21.35 -16.05
N ASP A 322 3.97 21.91 -16.40
CA ASP A 322 5.10 22.03 -15.47
C ASP A 322 4.75 22.89 -14.26
N ALA A 323 3.98 23.95 -14.45
CA ALA A 323 3.54 24.82 -13.35
C ALA A 323 2.67 24.08 -12.33
N VAL A 324 1.78 23.18 -12.80
CA VAL A 324 0.99 22.30 -11.94
C VAL A 324 1.88 21.35 -11.14
N VAL A 325 2.82 20.70 -11.82
CA VAL A 325 3.74 19.73 -11.21
C VAL A 325 4.59 20.38 -10.12
N TRP A 326 5.17 21.55 -10.40
CA TRP A 326 5.95 22.30 -9.42
C TRP A 326 5.12 22.74 -8.21
N HIS A 327 3.91 23.24 -8.45
CA HIS A 327 3.00 23.66 -7.39
C HIS A 327 2.65 22.47 -6.47
N LEU A 328 2.25 21.34 -7.06
CA LEU A 328 1.94 20.11 -6.31
C LEU A 328 3.11 19.64 -5.46
N MET A 329 4.31 19.62 -6.05
CA MET A 329 5.50 19.17 -5.33
C MET A 329 5.78 20.05 -4.11
N ASN A 330 5.70 21.36 -4.27
CA ASN A 330 5.92 22.29 -3.18
C ASN A 330 4.87 22.13 -2.06
N GLU A 331 3.61 21.96 -2.40
CA GLU A 331 2.56 21.73 -1.40
C GLU A 331 2.73 20.40 -0.67
N ILE A 332 3.09 19.33 -1.39
CA ILE A 332 3.35 18.02 -0.78
C ILE A 332 4.55 18.10 0.18
N GLU A 333 5.60 18.81 -0.20
CA GLU A 333 6.76 19.00 0.68
C GLU A 333 6.42 19.81 1.92
N GLN A 334 5.67 20.89 1.78
CA GLN A 334 5.19 21.69 2.92
C GLN A 334 4.33 20.86 3.88
N GLU A 335 3.43 20.03 3.35
CA GLU A 335 2.65 19.11 4.19
C GLU A 335 3.54 18.12 4.93
N ARG A 336 4.50 17.51 4.24
CA ARG A 336 5.45 16.57 4.86
C ARG A 336 6.30 17.24 5.94
N GLU A 337 6.75 18.47 5.69
CA GLU A 337 7.49 19.28 6.66
C GLU A 337 6.64 19.62 7.88
N MET A 338 5.36 19.97 7.69
CA MET A 338 4.42 20.20 8.79
C MET A 338 4.15 18.92 9.58
N GLU A 339 3.94 17.78 8.91
CA GLU A 339 3.78 16.46 9.58
C GLU A 339 5.01 16.05 10.40
N GLU A 340 6.22 16.44 9.98
CA GLU A 340 7.45 16.16 10.72
C GLU A 340 7.68 17.07 11.91
N ASN A 341 7.31 18.34 11.80
CA ASN A 341 7.61 19.37 12.79
C ASN A 341 6.46 19.65 13.77
N ASP A 342 5.23 19.30 13.41
CA ASP A 342 4.03 19.53 14.23
C ASP A 342 3.27 18.21 14.47
N PRO A 343 3.43 17.61 15.68
CA PRO A 343 2.74 16.38 16.06
C PRO A 343 1.20 16.49 16.03
N ASP A 344 0.64 17.67 16.36
CA ASP A 344 -0.80 17.89 16.37
C ASP A 344 -1.34 17.90 14.93
N PHE A 345 -0.59 18.49 14.00
CA PHE A 345 -0.91 18.43 12.57
C PHE A 345 -0.85 17.00 12.04
N ALA A 346 0.21 16.25 12.37
CA ALA A 346 0.35 14.84 11.98
C ALA A 346 -0.81 13.98 12.49
N GLU A 347 -1.23 14.18 13.76
CA GLU A 347 -2.38 13.48 14.34
C GLU A 347 -3.69 13.88 13.67
N SER A 348 -3.89 15.16 13.36
CA SER A 348 -5.07 15.64 12.66
C SER A 348 -5.22 15.02 11.27
N GLN A 349 -4.11 14.89 10.52
CA GLN A 349 -4.08 14.23 9.22
C GLN A 349 -4.39 12.73 9.35
N ARG A 350 -3.80 12.05 10.34
CA ARG A 350 -4.09 10.63 10.60
C ARG A 350 -5.58 10.40 10.89
N LEU A 351 -6.17 11.20 11.78
CA LEU A 351 -7.60 11.12 12.11
C LEU A 351 -8.49 11.43 10.91
N ARG A 352 -8.06 12.32 10.01
CA ARG A 352 -8.78 12.59 8.76
C ARG A 352 -8.78 11.36 7.86
N PHE A 353 -7.63 10.71 7.68
CA PHE A 353 -7.54 9.48 6.88
C PHE A 353 -8.38 8.34 7.48
N GLU A 354 -8.32 8.14 8.79
CA GLU A 354 -9.12 7.12 9.48
C GLU A 354 -10.63 7.34 9.30
N ARG A 355 -11.10 8.60 9.40
CA ARG A 355 -12.51 8.94 9.14
C ARG A 355 -12.91 8.68 7.71
N LEU A 356 -12.07 9.10 6.75
CA LEU A 356 -12.33 8.89 5.33
C LEU A 356 -12.38 7.39 4.99
N GLU A 357 -11.45 6.58 5.53
CA GLU A 357 -11.48 5.13 5.35
C GLU A 357 -12.72 4.49 5.98
N ALA A 358 -13.12 4.91 7.17
CA ALA A 358 -14.30 4.40 7.85
C ALA A 358 -15.58 4.73 7.07
N GLU A 359 -15.72 5.97 6.57
CA GLU A 359 -16.85 6.40 5.75
C GLU A 359 -16.93 5.62 4.44
N VAL A 360 -15.80 5.47 3.74
CA VAL A 360 -15.74 4.70 2.49
C VAL A 360 -16.04 3.22 2.71
N ARG A 361 -15.61 2.64 3.85
CA ARG A 361 -15.98 1.26 4.21
C ARG A 361 -17.48 1.12 4.42
N ALA A 362 -18.08 2.02 5.22
CA ALA A 362 -19.51 2.00 5.51
C ALA A 362 -20.35 2.12 4.22
N ASN A 363 -20.04 3.10 3.36
CA ASN A 363 -20.74 3.30 2.10
C ASN A 363 -20.57 2.10 1.15
N THR A 364 -19.39 1.46 1.17
CA THR A 364 -19.11 0.26 0.39
C THR A 364 -19.97 -0.92 0.85
N GLU A 365 -20.12 -1.13 2.15
CA GLU A 365 -20.94 -2.21 2.72
C GLU A 365 -22.42 -1.99 2.43
N GLU A 366 -22.91 -0.77 2.64
CA GLU A 366 -24.32 -0.41 2.36
C GLU A 366 -24.68 -0.64 0.88
N GLN A 367 -23.81 -0.22 -0.04
CA GLN A 367 -24.03 -0.43 -1.47
C GLN A 367 -23.94 -1.91 -1.88
N LYS A 368 -23.05 -2.70 -1.26
CA LYS A 368 -22.99 -4.16 -1.47
C LYS A 368 -24.28 -4.84 -0.99
N GLU A 369 -24.80 -4.44 0.16
CA GLU A 369 -26.05 -4.97 0.69
C GLU A 369 -27.23 -4.58 -0.21
N ALA A 370 -27.30 -3.33 -0.67
CA ALA A 370 -28.33 -2.86 -1.59
C ALA A 370 -28.27 -3.63 -2.93
N TYR A 371 -27.08 -3.89 -3.47
CA TYR A 371 -26.90 -4.69 -4.69
C TYR A 371 -27.32 -6.15 -4.50
N ARG A 372 -26.91 -6.77 -3.35
CA ARG A 372 -27.36 -8.14 -3.02
C ARG A 372 -28.88 -8.23 -2.88
N ALA A 373 -29.49 -7.25 -2.23
CA ALA A 373 -30.94 -7.17 -2.08
C ALA A 373 -31.66 -7.02 -3.45
N LYS A 374 -31.15 -6.16 -4.33
CA LYS A 374 -31.68 -5.97 -5.68
C LYS A 374 -31.56 -7.25 -6.50
N ARG A 375 -30.39 -7.92 -6.51
CA ARG A 375 -30.16 -9.19 -7.22
C ARG A 375 -31.02 -10.32 -6.67
N LYS A 376 -31.27 -10.34 -5.36
CA LYS A 376 -32.19 -11.29 -4.71
C LYS A 376 -33.64 -11.03 -5.16
N ALA A 377 -34.09 -9.78 -5.16
CA ALA A 377 -35.41 -9.39 -5.64
C ALA A 377 -35.60 -9.72 -7.14
N GLU A 378 -34.60 -9.52 -7.98
CA GLU A 378 -34.60 -9.88 -9.39
C GLU A 378 -34.66 -11.40 -9.60
N ARG A 379 -33.95 -12.21 -8.79
CA ARG A 379 -34.04 -13.68 -8.80
C ARG A 379 -35.40 -14.16 -8.30
N GLU A 380 -35.98 -13.55 -7.31
CA GLU A 380 -37.32 -13.89 -6.80
C GLU A 380 -38.44 -13.42 -7.73
N GLY A 381 -38.24 -12.36 -8.54
CA GLY A 381 -39.17 -11.86 -9.56
C GLY A 381 -39.10 -12.63 -10.88
N ARG A 382 -38.05 -13.37 -11.17
CA ARG A 382 -37.91 -14.33 -12.25
C ARG A 382 -38.40 -15.70 -11.76
N ALA A 383 -39.68 -15.89 -11.65
CA ALA A 383 -40.26 -17.23 -11.48
C ALA A 383 -40.00 -18.05 -12.75
N LEU A 384 -39.17 -19.10 -12.64
CA LEU A 384 -39.17 -20.32 -13.44
C LEU A 384 -39.07 -20.15 -14.97
N ASP A 385 -37.84 -19.97 -15.47
CA ASP A 385 -37.41 -20.63 -16.70
C ASP A 385 -36.11 -21.37 -16.37
N GLU A 386 -36.24 -22.69 -16.33
CA GLU A 386 -35.13 -23.64 -16.18
C GLU A 386 -34.36 -23.59 -17.52
N ASP A 387 -33.03 -23.53 -17.41
CA ASP A 387 -32.00 -23.64 -18.42
C ASP A 387 -31.26 -22.31 -18.76
N ASP A 388 -30.46 -21.87 -17.82
CA ASP A 388 -29.22 -21.13 -18.14
C ASP A 388 -28.24 -21.28 -16.93
N PHE A 389 -27.40 -22.29 -17.02
CA PHE A 389 -26.18 -22.41 -16.21
C PHE A 389 -25.16 -21.43 -16.79
N ASP A 390 -25.18 -20.18 -16.39
CA ASP A 390 -24.06 -19.29 -16.57
C ASP A 390 -23.16 -19.39 -15.33
N ASP A 391 -22.05 -20.09 -15.54
CA ASP A 391 -20.91 -20.29 -14.66
C ASP A 391 -20.11 -18.98 -14.48
N ASP A 392 -20.65 -18.01 -13.73
CA ASP A 392 -19.93 -16.82 -13.29
C ASP A 392 -20.13 -16.56 -11.78
N ASP A 393 -20.07 -17.63 -10.99
CA ASP A 393 -19.91 -17.55 -9.53
C ASP A 393 -18.43 -17.39 -9.18
N TYR A 394 -17.87 -16.17 -9.37
CA TYR A 394 -16.72 -15.70 -8.59
C TYR A 394 -17.24 -15.23 -7.25
N ASP A 395 -17.55 -16.16 -6.38
CA ASP A 395 -17.64 -15.91 -4.96
C ASP A 395 -16.21 -15.61 -4.46
N ASP A 396 -15.98 -14.34 -4.07
CA ASP A 396 -14.88 -13.96 -3.18
C ASP A 396 -15.16 -14.63 -1.82
N ASP A 397 -14.82 -15.90 -1.71
CA ASP A 397 -14.81 -16.62 -0.44
C ASP A 397 -13.47 -16.33 0.26
N ASP A 398 -13.51 -15.41 1.20
CA ASP A 398 -12.51 -15.25 2.25
C ASP A 398 -12.60 -16.47 3.18
N GLY A 399 -11.97 -17.56 2.81
CA GLY A 399 -11.87 -18.71 3.69
C GLY A 399 -11.90 -20.07 3.00
N VAL A 400 -10.86 -20.41 2.26
CA VAL A 400 -10.62 -21.80 1.91
C VAL A 400 -9.91 -22.49 3.08
N GLU A 401 -10.70 -23.18 3.89
CA GLU A 401 -10.22 -24.14 4.86
C GLU A 401 -9.72 -25.38 4.10
N VAL A 402 -8.41 -25.47 3.86
CA VAL A 402 -7.81 -26.66 3.27
C VAL A 402 -7.64 -27.71 4.35
N VAL A 403 -8.60 -28.60 4.47
CA VAL A 403 -8.49 -29.82 5.28
C VAL A 403 -7.67 -30.83 4.51
N TYR A 404 -6.45 -31.08 4.94
CA TYR A 404 -5.69 -32.24 4.52
C TYR A 404 -6.19 -33.45 5.30
N ALA A 405 -6.82 -34.38 4.62
CA ALA A 405 -7.06 -35.73 5.15
C ALA A 405 -5.76 -36.60 5.07
N PRO A 406 -5.59 -37.55 5.96
CA PRO A 406 -4.33 -38.22 6.29
C PRO A 406 -3.70 -39.08 5.17
#